data_3bc0d31cdf43c493eb54404d8d926146
#
_entry.id   3bc0d31cdf43c493eb54404d8d926146
#
_cell.length_a   1.000
_cell.length_b   1.000
_cell.length_c   1.000
_cell.angle_alpha   90.00
_cell.angle_beta   90.00
_cell.angle_gamma   90.00
#
_symmetry.space_group_name_H-M   'P 1'
#
loop_
_entity.id
_entity.type
_entity.pdbx_description
1 polymer ?
#
loop_
_entity_poly.entity_id
_entity_poly.type
_entity_poly.pdbx_seq_one_letter_code
_entity_poly.pdbx_strand_id
1 'polypeptide(L)'
;MLSIAVIGGGAAGFMAAITAKRQMPNANVCIFEKGKKVLAKVAVTGGGRCNITNSFAQVTDLKQAYPRGDKLMKRLFKVFGYQDAYQWFEDNGVKLTTQADQCVFPQSQTSQSVIDCLVGLAHQWGVDIYTEHCVKKITPLENGDIKLYFARQEPLVFNRVAITAGGTPHAKQLQYLSDIGHKIEPPCASLFTFSIKEQRLTELMGTCVDPVYLSIPGTKLRSEGTLLITHWGLSGPSTLKLSAYAARILNERNYQFHVSVNWIHITNAQIVADTLRQTAMANAQKQLHSVRPYMLSARLWNYLIERAGFSVQQKWNELGSKSINKLTETLTNDTYTVAGKGTWKEEFVTCGGISLKSINLTTLESKACPNLFFAGEVVDVDGITGGFNLQAAWTMGYIAGLNLSKEPSNHQNTTNHVY
;
A
#
# COMPACT_ATOMS: atom_id res chain seq x y z
N MET A 1 -3.74 -28.85 25.13
CA MET A 1 -4.55 -27.81 24.42
C MET A 1 -3.61 -27.00 23.58
N LEU A 2 -3.90 -26.81 22.29
CA LEU A 2 -3.05 -26.03 21.40
C LEU A 2 -3.06 -24.55 21.82
N SER A 3 -1.88 -23.93 21.94
CA SER A 3 -1.71 -22.52 22.23
C SER A 3 -1.13 -21.79 21.02
N ILE A 4 -1.77 -20.69 20.62
CA ILE A 4 -1.42 -19.91 19.43
C ILE A 4 -1.24 -18.44 19.81
N ALA A 5 -0.09 -17.88 19.49
CA ALA A 5 0.17 -16.43 19.64
C ALA A 5 0.15 -15.73 18.28
N VAL A 6 -0.56 -14.61 18.20
CA VAL A 6 -0.56 -13.71 17.05
C VAL A 6 0.08 -12.40 17.48
N ILE A 7 1.22 -12.05 16.87
CA ILE A 7 2.02 -10.89 17.25
C ILE A 7 1.72 -9.73 16.30
N GLY A 8 0.94 -8.76 16.78
CA GLY A 8 0.45 -7.61 16.04
C GLY A 8 -1.07 -7.63 15.91
N GLY A 9 -1.74 -6.70 16.60
CA GLY A 9 -3.20 -6.53 16.60
C GLY A 9 -3.71 -5.65 15.44
N GLY A 10 -3.17 -5.87 14.24
CA GLY A 10 -3.60 -5.21 12.99
C GLY A 10 -4.57 -6.08 12.17
N ALA A 11 -4.84 -5.66 10.93
CA ALA A 11 -5.73 -6.33 9.99
C ALA A 11 -5.41 -7.83 9.83
N ALA A 12 -4.17 -8.16 9.48
CA ALA A 12 -3.72 -9.54 9.29
C ALA A 12 -3.81 -10.36 10.58
N GLY A 13 -3.50 -9.75 11.72
CA GLY A 13 -3.52 -10.43 13.02
C GLY A 13 -4.93 -10.81 13.46
N PHE A 14 -5.88 -9.92 13.37
CA PHE A 14 -7.27 -10.23 13.68
C PHE A 14 -7.84 -11.31 12.76
N MET A 15 -7.59 -11.19 11.44
CA MET A 15 -8.05 -12.21 10.49
C MET A 15 -7.42 -13.58 10.79
N ALA A 16 -6.12 -13.63 11.11
CA ALA A 16 -5.44 -14.88 11.47
C ALA A 16 -5.98 -15.49 12.77
N ALA A 17 -6.15 -14.69 13.82
CA ALA A 17 -6.62 -15.17 15.11
C ALA A 17 -8.06 -15.68 15.06
N ILE A 18 -8.97 -14.90 14.44
CA ILE A 18 -10.37 -15.29 14.26
C ILE A 18 -10.47 -16.57 13.43
N THR A 19 -9.72 -16.65 12.32
CA THR A 19 -9.72 -17.84 11.46
C THR A 19 -9.20 -19.06 12.20
N ALA A 20 -8.07 -18.96 12.90
CA ALA A 20 -7.51 -20.07 13.68
C ALA A 20 -8.48 -20.56 14.77
N LYS A 21 -9.10 -19.62 15.48
CA LYS A 21 -10.05 -19.97 16.56
C LYS A 21 -11.33 -20.59 16.04
N ARG A 22 -11.84 -20.12 14.87
CA ARG A 22 -13.01 -20.75 14.21
C ARG A 22 -12.72 -22.19 13.77
N GLN A 23 -11.53 -22.46 13.25
CA GLN A 23 -11.12 -23.80 12.82
C GLN A 23 -10.83 -24.74 14.00
N MET A 24 -10.38 -24.20 15.12
CA MET A 24 -10.00 -24.97 16.31
C MET A 24 -10.54 -24.29 17.57
N PRO A 25 -11.84 -24.45 17.87
CA PRO A 25 -12.53 -23.77 18.99
C PRO A 25 -11.90 -24.00 20.35
N ASN A 26 -11.26 -25.16 20.55
CA ASN A 26 -10.63 -25.54 21.82
C ASN A 26 -9.19 -25.00 21.95
N ALA A 27 -8.59 -24.35 20.91
CA ALA A 27 -7.27 -23.77 21.03
C ALA A 27 -7.30 -22.50 21.90
N ASN A 28 -6.22 -22.24 22.63
CA ASN A 28 -5.99 -20.96 23.28
C ASN A 28 -5.34 -20.02 22.26
N VAL A 29 -6.03 -18.97 21.83
CA VAL A 29 -5.56 -18.02 20.83
C VAL A 29 -5.45 -16.62 21.43
N CYS A 30 -4.24 -16.05 21.40
CA CYS A 30 -3.95 -14.72 21.96
C CYS A 30 -3.40 -13.78 20.91
N ILE A 31 -3.87 -12.53 20.89
CA ILE A 31 -3.29 -11.42 20.12
C ILE A 31 -2.44 -10.55 21.05
N PHE A 32 -1.17 -10.32 20.70
CA PHE A 32 -0.28 -9.42 21.42
C PHE A 32 -0.01 -8.16 20.57
N GLU A 33 -0.45 -7.01 21.07
CA GLU A 33 -0.26 -5.72 20.43
C GLU A 33 0.69 -4.83 21.25
N LYS A 34 1.71 -4.25 20.58
CA LYS A 34 2.68 -3.37 21.25
C LYS A 34 2.10 -2.04 21.70
N GLY A 35 1.09 -1.55 21.01
CA GLY A 35 0.41 -0.29 21.26
C GLY A 35 -0.72 -0.42 22.28
N LYS A 36 -1.31 0.73 22.64
CA LYS A 36 -2.49 0.79 23.51
C LYS A 36 -3.79 0.44 22.79
N LYS A 37 -3.81 0.54 21.46
CA LYS A 37 -4.99 0.32 20.62
C LYS A 37 -4.68 -0.68 19.53
N VAL A 38 -5.57 -1.64 19.35
CA VAL A 38 -5.56 -2.56 18.20
C VAL A 38 -6.14 -1.86 16.96
N LEU A 39 -5.86 -2.40 15.77
CA LEU A 39 -6.40 -1.94 14.48
C LEU A 39 -6.12 -0.45 14.17
N ALA A 40 -5.10 0.14 14.78
CA ALA A 40 -4.81 1.57 14.67
C ALA A 40 -4.58 2.03 13.22
N LYS A 41 -3.91 1.22 12.38
CA LYS A 41 -3.76 1.53 10.94
C LYS A 41 -5.10 1.41 10.20
N VAL A 42 -5.95 0.43 10.53
CA VAL A 42 -7.29 0.29 9.93
C VAL A 42 -8.13 1.53 10.17
N ALA A 43 -8.06 2.10 11.38
CA ALA A 43 -8.80 3.29 11.77
C ALA A 43 -8.56 4.50 10.86
N VAL A 44 -7.35 4.67 10.33
CA VAL A 44 -6.96 5.85 9.53
C VAL A 44 -6.99 5.60 8.02
N THR A 45 -7.11 4.35 7.59
CA THR A 45 -7.11 4.02 6.14
C THR A 45 -8.32 4.62 5.41
N GLY A 46 -8.14 4.94 4.12
CA GLY A 46 -9.20 5.51 3.29
C GLY A 46 -9.77 6.83 3.85
N GLY A 47 -8.94 7.62 4.55
CA GLY A 47 -9.39 8.86 5.19
C GLY A 47 -10.34 8.64 6.38
N GLY A 48 -10.13 7.56 7.14
CA GLY A 48 -10.97 7.19 8.29
C GLY A 48 -12.21 6.36 7.92
N ARG A 49 -12.38 6.02 6.64
CA ARG A 49 -13.52 5.22 6.15
C ARG A 49 -13.22 3.72 6.05
N CYS A 50 -11.94 3.34 6.05
CA CYS A 50 -11.43 2.01 5.77
C CYS A 50 -11.71 1.54 4.33
N ASN A 51 -10.75 1.72 3.43
CA ASN A 51 -10.80 1.11 2.09
C ASN A 51 -10.47 -0.39 2.22
N ILE A 52 -11.50 -1.21 2.43
CA ILE A 52 -11.39 -2.64 2.81
C ILE A 52 -10.67 -3.45 1.74
N THR A 53 -11.07 -3.26 0.48
CA THR A 53 -10.54 -3.99 -0.67
C THR A 53 -10.77 -3.19 -1.96
N ASN A 54 -10.47 -3.82 -3.08
CA ASN A 54 -10.80 -3.36 -4.43
C ASN A 54 -11.66 -4.41 -5.13
N SER A 55 -12.51 -4.03 -6.08
CA SER A 55 -13.27 -4.99 -6.88
C SER A 55 -12.41 -5.75 -7.90
N PHE A 56 -11.18 -5.29 -8.13
CA PHE A 56 -10.24 -5.81 -9.14
C PHE A 56 -10.76 -5.80 -10.59
N ALA A 57 -11.93 -5.21 -10.86
CA ALA A 57 -12.52 -5.18 -12.20
C ALA A 57 -11.62 -4.50 -13.26
N GLN A 58 -10.79 -3.55 -12.85
CA GLN A 58 -9.84 -2.84 -13.72
C GLN A 58 -8.39 -3.39 -13.64
N VAL A 59 -8.14 -4.42 -12.84
CA VAL A 59 -6.81 -5.02 -12.66
C VAL A 59 -6.65 -6.19 -13.63
N THR A 60 -5.99 -5.95 -14.75
CA THR A 60 -5.71 -6.99 -15.76
C THR A 60 -4.49 -7.83 -15.43
N ASP A 61 -3.53 -7.28 -14.69
CA ASP A 61 -2.34 -7.97 -14.18
C ASP A 61 -2.11 -7.56 -12.72
N LEU A 62 -2.02 -8.54 -11.82
CA LEU A 62 -1.79 -8.30 -10.40
C LEU A 62 -0.49 -7.52 -10.11
N LYS A 63 0.48 -7.54 -11.02
CA LYS A 63 1.70 -6.73 -10.91
C LYS A 63 1.41 -5.22 -10.93
N GLN A 64 0.30 -4.80 -11.54
CA GLN A 64 -0.16 -3.42 -11.51
C GLN A 64 -0.64 -3.01 -10.11
N ALA A 65 -1.27 -3.94 -9.40
CA ALA A 65 -1.76 -3.73 -8.04
C ALA A 65 -0.70 -4.01 -6.97
N TYR A 66 0.14 -5.02 -7.17
CA TYR A 66 1.19 -5.45 -6.25
C TYR A 66 2.56 -5.38 -6.93
N PRO A 67 3.27 -4.25 -6.86
CA PRO A 67 4.63 -4.13 -7.41
C PRO A 67 5.62 -5.14 -6.82
N ARG A 68 5.38 -5.61 -5.60
CA ARG A 68 6.10 -6.69 -4.91
C ARG A 68 5.10 -7.72 -4.39
N GLY A 69 5.41 -9.01 -4.59
CA GLY A 69 4.57 -10.12 -4.12
C GLY A 69 3.39 -10.49 -5.01
N ASP A 70 3.28 -9.98 -6.24
CA ASP A 70 2.22 -10.29 -7.21
C ASP A 70 2.00 -11.79 -7.41
N LYS A 71 3.08 -12.55 -7.56
CA LYS A 71 3.02 -14.02 -7.74
C LYS A 71 2.53 -14.75 -6.49
N LEU A 72 2.90 -14.25 -5.31
CA LEU A 72 2.38 -14.76 -4.05
C LEU A 72 0.87 -14.48 -3.98
N MET A 73 0.46 -13.22 -4.17
CA MET A 73 -0.95 -12.84 -4.11
C MET A 73 -1.80 -13.61 -5.12
N LYS A 74 -1.30 -13.83 -6.36
CA LYS A 74 -1.97 -14.67 -7.36
C LYS A 74 -2.21 -16.11 -6.88
N ARG A 75 -1.29 -16.67 -6.10
CA ARG A 75 -1.44 -18.00 -5.50
C ARG A 75 -2.46 -17.99 -4.37
N LEU A 76 -2.32 -17.04 -3.45
CA LEU A 76 -3.13 -16.96 -2.24
C LEU A 76 -4.59 -16.59 -2.53
N PHE A 77 -4.87 -15.79 -3.56
CA PHE A 77 -6.22 -15.44 -4.02
C PHE A 77 -7.05 -16.65 -4.50
N LYS A 78 -6.41 -17.78 -4.81
CA LYS A 78 -7.14 -19.01 -5.10
C LYS A 78 -7.78 -19.65 -3.86
N VAL A 79 -7.34 -19.23 -2.65
CA VAL A 79 -7.83 -19.73 -1.37
C VAL A 79 -8.74 -18.70 -0.68
N PHE A 80 -8.33 -17.43 -0.72
CA PHE A 80 -9.08 -16.32 -0.15
C PHE A 80 -8.78 -15.05 -0.94
N GLY A 81 -9.59 -14.74 -1.93
CA GLY A 81 -9.44 -13.58 -2.79
C GLY A 81 -10.26 -12.38 -2.31
N TYR A 82 -10.39 -11.39 -3.19
CA TYR A 82 -11.13 -10.16 -2.89
C TYR A 82 -12.64 -10.38 -2.78
N GLN A 83 -13.20 -11.33 -3.56
CA GLN A 83 -14.61 -11.72 -3.47
C GLN A 83 -14.90 -12.41 -2.14
N ASP A 84 -13.98 -13.29 -1.71
CA ASP A 84 -14.11 -13.96 -0.41
C ASP A 84 -14.00 -12.96 0.75
N ALA A 85 -13.10 -11.96 0.65
CA ALA A 85 -13.01 -10.90 1.64
C ALA A 85 -14.26 -10.03 1.68
N TYR A 86 -14.81 -9.66 0.50
CA TYR A 86 -16.06 -8.93 0.40
C TYR A 86 -17.19 -9.69 1.11
N GLN A 87 -17.39 -10.96 0.74
CA GLN A 87 -18.42 -11.80 1.31
C GLN A 87 -18.22 -12.03 2.82
N TRP A 88 -16.96 -12.24 3.25
CA TRP A 88 -16.63 -12.41 4.65
C TRP A 88 -17.09 -11.23 5.52
N PHE A 89 -16.86 -10.00 5.07
CA PHE A 89 -17.32 -8.81 5.80
C PHE A 89 -18.84 -8.67 5.78
N GLU A 90 -19.49 -8.91 4.63
CA GLU A 90 -20.95 -8.90 4.52
C GLU A 90 -21.61 -9.92 5.47
N ASP A 91 -21.11 -11.16 5.50
CA ASP A 91 -21.61 -12.23 6.37
C ASP A 91 -21.41 -11.93 7.86
N ASN A 92 -20.44 -11.08 8.18
CA ASN A 92 -20.19 -10.66 9.56
C ASN A 92 -20.77 -9.26 9.87
N GLY A 93 -21.76 -8.80 9.09
CA GLY A 93 -22.57 -7.64 9.38
C GLY A 93 -22.03 -6.29 8.92
N VAL A 94 -20.90 -6.27 8.19
CA VAL A 94 -20.38 -5.02 7.59
C VAL A 94 -20.88 -4.89 6.17
N LYS A 95 -21.92 -4.10 5.96
CA LYS A 95 -22.43 -3.79 4.62
C LYS A 95 -21.43 -2.98 3.83
N LEU A 96 -21.18 -3.38 2.57
CA LEU A 96 -20.15 -2.82 1.71
C LEU A 96 -20.72 -2.06 0.51
N THR A 97 -19.93 -1.16 -0.05
CA THR A 97 -20.21 -0.45 -1.28
C THR A 97 -18.96 -0.29 -2.12
N THR A 98 -19.08 -0.52 -3.43
CA THR A 98 -18.01 -0.31 -4.40
C THR A 98 -18.19 1.06 -5.06
N GLN A 99 -17.15 1.88 -5.01
CA GLN A 99 -17.12 3.21 -5.64
C GLN A 99 -16.72 3.11 -7.12
N ALA A 100 -16.90 4.21 -7.88
CA ALA A 100 -16.58 4.26 -9.31
C ALA A 100 -15.11 3.95 -9.62
N ASP A 101 -14.18 4.26 -8.71
CA ASP A 101 -12.76 3.93 -8.77
C ASP A 101 -12.44 2.49 -8.34
N GLN A 102 -13.44 1.64 -8.19
CA GLN A 102 -13.37 0.23 -7.78
C GLN A 102 -12.92 0.01 -6.33
N CYS A 103 -12.71 1.06 -5.55
CA CYS A 103 -12.46 0.96 -4.11
C CYS A 103 -13.71 0.51 -3.36
N VAL A 104 -13.53 -0.38 -2.38
CA VAL A 104 -14.63 -0.94 -1.57
C VAL A 104 -14.56 -0.39 -0.15
N PHE A 105 -15.65 0.22 0.29
CA PHE A 105 -15.79 0.82 1.61
C PHE A 105 -17.00 0.25 2.35
N PRO A 106 -17.03 0.32 3.70
CA PRO A 106 -18.28 0.08 4.42
C PRO A 106 -19.32 1.13 4.05
N GLN A 107 -20.58 0.73 3.92
CA GLN A 107 -21.69 1.68 3.65
C GLN A 107 -21.81 2.77 4.71
N SER A 108 -21.43 2.46 5.95
CA SER A 108 -21.37 3.43 7.06
C SER A 108 -20.38 4.58 6.84
N GLN A 109 -19.48 4.46 5.85
CA GLN A 109 -18.40 5.43 5.58
C GLN A 109 -17.52 5.72 6.80
N THR A 110 -17.40 4.76 7.73
CA THR A 110 -16.51 4.85 8.88
C THR A 110 -15.76 3.54 9.11
N SER A 111 -14.47 3.65 9.41
CA SER A 111 -13.61 2.51 9.76
C SER A 111 -14.07 1.82 11.06
N GLN A 112 -14.84 2.52 11.89
CA GLN A 112 -15.30 1.99 13.19
C GLN A 112 -16.14 0.71 13.00
N SER A 113 -17.01 0.66 11.98
CA SER A 113 -17.82 -0.55 11.72
C SER A 113 -16.96 -1.80 11.40
N VAL A 114 -15.81 -1.61 10.74
CA VAL A 114 -14.87 -2.69 10.47
C VAL A 114 -14.12 -3.11 11.74
N ILE A 115 -13.73 -2.12 12.55
CA ILE A 115 -13.06 -2.35 13.85
C ILE A 115 -13.99 -3.08 14.79
N ASP A 116 -15.23 -2.64 14.95
CA ASP A 116 -16.22 -3.25 15.82
C ASP A 116 -16.54 -4.69 15.40
N CYS A 117 -16.64 -4.96 14.11
CA CYS A 117 -16.80 -6.30 13.56
C CYS A 117 -15.64 -7.23 13.98
N LEU A 118 -14.39 -6.80 13.72
CA LEU A 118 -13.23 -7.64 14.01
C LEU A 118 -13.03 -7.88 15.52
N VAL A 119 -13.18 -6.83 16.33
CA VAL A 119 -13.05 -6.94 17.80
C VAL A 119 -14.19 -7.77 18.37
N GLY A 120 -15.43 -7.52 17.91
CA GLY A 120 -16.61 -8.29 18.33
C GLY A 120 -16.47 -9.77 18.01
N LEU A 121 -16.00 -10.12 16.81
CA LEU A 121 -15.74 -11.51 16.44
C LEU A 121 -14.63 -12.17 17.27
N ALA A 122 -13.54 -11.43 17.54
CA ALA A 122 -12.48 -11.93 18.40
C ALA A 122 -13.00 -12.28 19.80
N HIS A 123 -13.78 -11.39 20.41
CA HIS A 123 -14.41 -11.66 21.71
C HIS A 123 -15.43 -12.80 21.65
N GLN A 124 -16.31 -12.81 20.64
CA GLN A 124 -17.32 -13.86 20.46
C GLN A 124 -16.71 -15.25 20.38
N TRP A 125 -15.57 -15.38 19.71
CA TRP A 125 -14.85 -16.66 19.58
C TRP A 125 -13.89 -16.93 20.74
N GLY A 126 -13.72 -16.02 21.71
CA GLY A 126 -12.83 -16.22 22.85
C GLY A 126 -11.34 -16.12 22.45
N VAL A 127 -11.01 -15.12 21.64
CA VAL A 127 -9.62 -14.73 21.38
C VAL A 127 -9.22 -13.69 22.44
N ASP A 128 -8.14 -13.94 23.17
CA ASP A 128 -7.62 -13.02 24.17
C ASP A 128 -6.79 -11.92 23.48
N ILE A 129 -7.01 -10.67 23.88
CA ILE A 129 -6.32 -9.50 23.30
C ILE A 129 -5.51 -8.80 24.39
N TYR A 130 -4.19 -8.80 24.23
CA TYR A 130 -3.23 -8.17 25.13
C TYR A 130 -2.58 -6.96 24.45
N THR A 131 -2.94 -5.76 24.87
CA THR A 131 -2.30 -4.52 24.45
C THR A 131 -1.04 -4.22 25.32
N GLU A 132 -0.17 -3.31 24.84
CA GLU A 132 1.09 -2.94 25.50
C GLU A 132 2.05 -4.13 25.72
N HIS A 133 1.90 -5.18 24.91
CA HIS A 133 2.74 -6.39 24.90
C HIS A 133 3.68 -6.39 23.69
N CYS A 134 4.84 -5.78 23.85
CA CYS A 134 5.84 -5.66 22.79
C CYS A 134 6.82 -6.83 22.80
N VAL A 135 6.73 -7.75 21.85
CA VAL A 135 7.70 -8.83 21.67
C VAL A 135 9.03 -8.28 21.18
N LYS A 136 10.12 -8.69 21.84
CA LYS A 136 11.51 -8.25 21.58
C LYS A 136 12.41 -9.36 21.07
N LYS A 137 12.12 -10.61 21.43
CA LYS A 137 12.90 -11.77 21.04
C LYS A 137 11.99 -13.00 20.92
N ILE A 138 12.35 -13.88 20.01
CA ILE A 138 11.71 -15.18 19.79
C ILE A 138 12.80 -16.24 19.89
N THR A 139 12.51 -17.34 20.58
CA THR A 139 13.43 -18.47 20.67
C THR A 139 12.67 -19.75 20.38
N PRO A 140 12.96 -20.45 19.26
CA PRO A 140 12.46 -21.80 19.04
C PRO A 140 13.02 -22.74 20.12
N LEU A 141 12.19 -23.66 20.61
CA LEU A 141 12.57 -24.69 21.59
C LEU A 141 12.72 -26.06 20.90
N GLU A 142 13.47 -26.97 21.52
CA GLU A 142 13.75 -28.31 20.98
C GLU A 142 12.49 -29.15 20.73
N ASN A 143 11.45 -28.93 21.52
CA ASN A 143 10.16 -29.61 21.37
C ASN A 143 9.27 -29.00 20.25
N GLY A 144 9.76 -28.01 19.52
CA GLY A 144 9.03 -27.32 18.45
C GLY A 144 8.15 -26.15 18.92
N ASP A 145 8.05 -25.91 20.22
CA ASP A 145 7.38 -24.75 20.76
C ASP A 145 8.22 -23.48 20.56
N ILE A 146 7.57 -22.34 20.74
CA ILE A 146 8.21 -21.04 20.53
C ILE A 146 8.05 -20.19 21.79
N LYS A 147 9.20 -19.74 22.34
CA LYS A 147 9.25 -18.85 23.51
C LYS A 147 9.32 -17.39 23.05
N LEU A 148 8.38 -16.59 23.53
CA LEU A 148 8.27 -15.16 23.27
C LEU A 148 8.78 -14.38 24.49
N TYR A 149 9.65 -13.39 24.24
CA TYR A 149 10.14 -12.46 25.27
C TYR A 149 9.58 -11.08 25.00
N PHE A 150 8.94 -10.52 25.98
CA PHE A 150 8.33 -9.20 25.94
C PHE A 150 9.23 -8.13 26.53
N ALA A 151 8.93 -6.86 26.25
CA ALA A 151 9.72 -5.74 26.77
C ALA A 151 9.56 -5.53 28.28
N ARG A 152 8.40 -5.88 28.85
CA ARG A 152 8.03 -5.57 30.24
C ARG A 152 7.31 -6.73 30.96
N GLN A 153 6.93 -7.76 30.25
CA GLN A 153 6.18 -8.90 30.79
C GLN A 153 7.06 -10.14 30.82
N GLU A 154 6.68 -11.11 31.64
CA GLU A 154 7.34 -12.42 31.68
C GLU A 154 7.24 -13.17 30.35
N PRO A 155 8.26 -13.96 30.01
CA PRO A 155 8.24 -14.76 28.79
C PRO A 155 7.13 -15.81 28.81
N LEU A 156 6.49 -16.01 27.63
CA LEU A 156 5.46 -17.01 27.43
C LEU A 156 5.88 -18.00 26.35
N VAL A 157 5.34 -19.24 26.41
CA VAL A 157 5.61 -20.32 25.45
C VAL A 157 4.32 -20.67 24.73
N PHE A 158 4.41 -20.82 23.41
CA PHE A 158 3.30 -21.17 22.55
C PHE A 158 3.69 -22.30 21.60
N ASN A 159 2.72 -23.15 21.25
CA ASN A 159 2.94 -24.20 20.26
C ASN A 159 3.10 -23.61 18.86
N ARG A 160 2.39 -22.52 18.55
CA ARG A 160 2.44 -21.85 17.24
C ARG A 160 2.38 -20.35 17.37
N VAL A 161 3.05 -19.67 16.44
CA VAL A 161 3.15 -18.21 16.47
C VAL A 161 2.94 -17.66 15.06
N ALA A 162 2.13 -16.60 14.93
CA ALA A 162 2.04 -15.79 13.72
C ALA A 162 2.63 -14.39 13.95
N ILE A 163 3.51 -13.97 13.08
CA ILE A 163 4.04 -12.61 13.05
C ILE A 163 3.21 -11.78 12.07
N THR A 164 2.44 -10.84 12.61
CA THR A 164 1.56 -9.94 11.88
C THR A 164 1.81 -8.48 12.29
N ALA A 165 3.06 -8.19 12.65
CA ALA A 165 3.49 -6.93 13.28
C ALA A 165 3.39 -5.68 12.37
N GLY A 166 2.96 -5.86 11.12
CA GLY A 166 2.89 -4.80 10.12
C GLY A 166 4.26 -4.37 9.59
N GLY A 167 4.27 -3.36 8.73
CA GLY A 167 5.50 -2.78 8.20
C GLY A 167 6.24 -1.93 9.24
N THR A 168 7.55 -1.79 9.03
CA THR A 168 8.41 -0.94 9.83
C THR A 168 9.47 -0.28 8.95
N PRO A 169 9.73 1.03 9.08
CA PRO A 169 10.76 1.72 8.33
C PRO A 169 12.20 1.38 8.78
N HIS A 170 12.35 0.66 9.89
CA HIS A 170 13.65 0.40 10.50
C HIS A 170 13.96 -1.09 10.55
N ALA A 171 14.94 -1.55 9.78
CA ALA A 171 15.39 -2.95 9.72
C ALA A 171 15.74 -3.53 11.11
N LYS A 172 16.29 -2.71 12.02
CA LYS A 172 16.59 -3.12 13.41
C LYS A 172 15.37 -3.66 14.17
N GLN A 173 14.16 -3.23 13.83
CA GLN A 173 12.94 -3.74 14.47
C GLN A 173 12.59 -5.17 14.03
N LEU A 174 13.21 -5.66 12.95
CA LEU A 174 13.07 -7.03 12.44
C LEU A 174 14.28 -7.91 12.79
N GLN A 175 15.27 -7.38 13.54
CA GLN A 175 16.51 -8.10 13.85
C GLN A 175 16.23 -9.44 14.53
N TYR A 176 15.29 -9.50 15.47
CA TYR A 176 14.90 -10.73 16.17
C TYR A 176 14.38 -11.84 15.24
N LEU A 177 13.93 -11.50 14.03
CA LEU A 177 13.54 -12.46 12.99
C LEU A 177 14.74 -12.88 12.14
N SER A 178 15.67 -11.95 11.89
CA SER A 178 16.94 -12.27 11.24
C SER A 178 17.79 -13.23 12.09
N ASP A 179 17.80 -13.05 13.42
CA ASP A 179 18.56 -13.86 14.37
C ASP A 179 18.14 -15.33 14.38
N ILE A 180 16.92 -15.63 13.94
CA ILE A 180 16.37 -16.99 13.80
C ILE A 180 16.32 -17.48 12.33
N GLY A 181 17.17 -16.89 11.47
CA GLY A 181 17.45 -17.38 10.13
C GLY A 181 16.61 -16.81 8.99
N HIS A 182 15.83 -15.74 9.22
CA HIS A 182 15.03 -15.11 8.15
C HIS A 182 15.82 -14.05 7.41
N LYS A 183 15.79 -14.12 6.07
CA LYS A 183 16.29 -13.03 5.23
C LYS A 183 15.31 -11.86 5.29
N ILE A 184 15.81 -10.65 5.57
CA ILE A 184 15.07 -9.40 5.55
C ILE A 184 15.40 -8.64 4.27
N GLU A 185 14.38 -8.34 3.47
CA GLU A 185 14.51 -7.36 2.39
C GLU A 185 14.46 -5.96 3.02
N PRO A 186 15.42 -5.07 2.70
CA PRO A 186 15.53 -3.77 3.38
C PRO A 186 14.23 -2.98 3.33
N PRO A 187 13.68 -2.56 4.49
CA PRO A 187 12.46 -1.77 4.52
C PRO A 187 12.69 -0.36 3.96
N CYS A 188 11.77 0.12 3.15
CA CYS A 188 11.74 1.49 2.65
C CYS A 188 10.32 2.00 2.48
N ALA A 189 10.14 3.31 2.39
CA ALA A 189 8.83 3.92 2.20
C ALA A 189 8.20 3.52 0.86
N SER A 190 6.92 3.21 0.89
CA SER A 190 6.03 3.04 -0.25
C SER A 190 4.77 3.88 -0.01
N LEU A 191 4.06 4.28 -1.07
CA LEU A 191 2.88 5.15 -0.99
C LEU A 191 3.14 6.47 -0.26
N PHE A 192 4.06 7.28 -0.75
CA PHE A 192 4.38 8.59 -0.17
C PHE A 192 4.16 9.73 -1.17
N THR A 193 3.98 10.94 -0.66
CA THR A 193 3.80 12.17 -1.41
C THR A 193 5.15 12.81 -1.75
N PHE A 194 5.22 13.61 -2.82
CA PHE A 194 6.46 14.24 -3.28
C PHE A 194 6.58 15.66 -2.73
N SER A 195 7.67 15.93 -2.00
CA SER A 195 8.00 17.26 -1.53
C SER A 195 8.72 18.05 -2.64
N ILE A 196 8.12 19.16 -3.05
CA ILE A 196 8.65 20.04 -4.10
C ILE A 196 8.71 21.45 -3.55
N LYS A 197 9.92 22.05 -3.57
CA LYS A 197 10.19 23.37 -2.99
C LYS A 197 9.91 24.53 -3.97
N GLU A 198 9.04 24.33 -4.95
CA GLU A 198 8.67 25.37 -5.88
C GLU A 198 7.43 26.13 -5.38
N GLN A 199 7.63 27.34 -4.88
CA GLN A 199 6.58 28.14 -4.26
C GLN A 199 5.40 28.38 -5.19
N ARG A 200 5.65 28.73 -6.46
CA ARG A 200 4.60 29.00 -7.45
C ARG A 200 3.69 27.79 -7.71
N LEU A 201 4.24 26.55 -7.64
CA LEU A 201 3.45 25.33 -7.71
C LEU A 201 2.61 25.16 -6.45
N THR A 202 3.22 25.33 -5.27
CA THR A 202 2.54 25.10 -4.00
C THR A 202 1.46 26.14 -3.69
N GLU A 203 1.54 27.34 -4.27
CA GLU A 203 0.46 28.35 -4.25
C GLU A 203 -0.84 27.86 -4.94
N LEU A 204 -0.74 26.86 -5.83
CA LEU A 204 -1.90 26.19 -6.44
C LEU A 204 -2.55 25.13 -5.52
N MET A 205 -2.19 25.07 -4.25
CA MET A 205 -2.75 24.14 -3.28
C MET A 205 -4.26 23.98 -3.41
N GLY A 206 -4.73 22.73 -3.33
CA GLY A 206 -6.13 22.34 -3.51
C GLY A 206 -6.54 22.10 -4.96
N THR A 207 -5.65 22.37 -5.95
CA THR A 207 -5.94 22.04 -7.36
C THR A 207 -5.82 20.54 -7.59
N CYS A 208 -6.90 19.94 -8.09
CA CYS A 208 -6.93 18.56 -8.60
C CYS A 208 -6.90 18.59 -10.13
N VAL A 209 -6.15 17.67 -10.72
CA VAL A 209 -6.12 17.42 -12.16
C VAL A 209 -6.35 15.93 -12.41
N ASP A 210 -7.32 15.60 -13.24
CA ASP A 210 -7.71 14.22 -13.51
C ASP A 210 -8.17 14.02 -14.96
N PRO A 211 -7.57 13.08 -15.69
CA PRO A 211 -6.35 12.34 -15.32
C PRO A 211 -5.07 13.08 -15.73
N VAL A 212 -3.95 12.72 -15.09
CA VAL A 212 -2.59 13.08 -15.52
C VAL A 212 -1.74 11.84 -15.75
N TYR A 213 -0.60 11.98 -16.49
CA TYR A 213 0.50 11.01 -16.40
C TYR A 213 1.65 11.58 -15.57
N LEU A 214 2.20 10.74 -14.70
CA LEU A 214 3.46 11.00 -14.00
C LEU A 214 4.51 9.99 -14.45
N SER A 215 5.76 10.43 -14.58
CA SER A 215 6.89 9.54 -14.88
C SER A 215 8.16 9.99 -14.16
N ILE A 216 9.09 9.06 -14.00
CA ILE A 216 10.44 9.36 -13.51
C ILE A 216 11.39 9.35 -14.71
N PRO A 217 11.95 10.51 -15.11
CA PRO A 217 12.87 10.60 -16.25
C PRO A 217 14.04 9.63 -16.13
N GLY A 218 14.41 9.02 -17.26
CA GLY A 218 15.46 7.99 -17.32
C GLY A 218 15.03 6.60 -16.85
N THR A 219 13.73 6.38 -16.56
CA THR A 219 13.17 5.07 -16.19
C THR A 219 11.95 4.74 -17.06
N LYS A 220 11.44 3.50 -16.94
CA LYS A 220 10.14 3.09 -17.52
C LYS A 220 8.99 3.26 -16.54
N LEU A 221 9.24 3.82 -15.35
CA LEU A 221 8.25 3.96 -14.30
C LEU A 221 7.32 5.13 -14.60
N ARG A 222 6.04 4.83 -14.64
CA ARG A 222 4.97 5.79 -14.88
C ARG A 222 3.70 5.39 -14.12
N SER A 223 2.86 6.36 -13.86
CA SER A 223 1.54 6.18 -13.26
C SER A 223 0.55 7.14 -13.89
N GLU A 224 -0.71 6.86 -13.72
CA GLU A 224 -1.82 7.70 -14.16
C GLU A 224 -2.91 7.81 -13.12
N GLY A 225 -3.73 8.83 -13.24
CA GLY A 225 -4.88 9.12 -12.38
C GLY A 225 -4.88 10.55 -11.86
N THR A 226 -5.66 10.79 -10.82
CA THR A 226 -5.79 12.10 -10.21
C THR A 226 -4.49 12.56 -9.55
N LEU A 227 -4.08 13.80 -9.82
CA LEU A 227 -3.02 14.52 -9.14
C LEU A 227 -3.61 15.59 -8.25
N LEU A 228 -3.09 15.73 -7.04
CA LEU A 228 -3.44 16.79 -6.09
C LEU A 228 -2.21 17.65 -5.81
N ILE A 229 -2.30 18.94 -6.05
CA ILE A 229 -1.29 19.91 -5.61
C ILE A 229 -1.56 20.29 -4.16
N THR A 230 -0.52 20.20 -3.32
CA THR A 230 -0.57 20.49 -1.88
C THR A 230 0.41 21.62 -1.53
N HIS A 231 0.37 22.11 -0.28
CA HIS A 231 1.31 23.13 0.19
C HIS A 231 2.77 22.64 0.33
N TRP A 232 3.03 21.34 0.17
CA TRP A 232 4.39 20.78 0.17
C TRP A 232 4.82 20.21 -1.19
N GLY A 233 3.94 20.14 -2.20
CA GLY A 233 4.23 19.59 -3.52
C GLY A 233 3.09 18.74 -4.08
N LEU A 234 3.36 17.52 -4.53
CA LEU A 234 2.41 16.66 -5.23
C LEU A 234 1.93 15.49 -4.38
N SER A 235 0.64 15.19 -4.49
CA SER A 235 -0.07 14.09 -3.85
C SER A 235 -1.14 13.52 -4.81
N GLY A 236 -2.04 12.71 -4.28
CA GLY A 236 -3.12 12.07 -5.03
C GLY A 236 -2.75 10.69 -5.56
N PRO A 237 -3.73 9.95 -6.09
CA PRO A 237 -3.55 8.56 -6.54
C PRO A 237 -2.41 8.35 -7.52
N SER A 238 -2.20 9.25 -8.50
CA SER A 238 -1.10 9.14 -9.46
C SER A 238 0.26 9.22 -8.78
N THR A 239 0.45 10.15 -7.84
CA THR A 239 1.70 10.31 -7.07
C THR A 239 1.97 9.08 -6.18
N LEU A 240 0.95 8.63 -5.45
CA LEU A 240 1.07 7.48 -4.56
C LEU A 240 1.38 6.18 -5.34
N LYS A 241 0.75 5.96 -6.50
CA LYS A 241 1.06 4.81 -7.37
C LYS A 241 2.51 4.86 -7.86
N LEU A 242 2.97 6.04 -8.35
CA LEU A 242 4.34 6.18 -8.84
C LEU A 242 5.36 5.93 -7.73
N SER A 243 5.12 6.45 -6.53
CA SER A 243 5.99 6.22 -5.37
C SER A 243 6.08 4.75 -4.97
N ALA A 244 4.96 4.01 -5.08
CA ALA A 244 4.94 2.57 -4.82
C ALA A 244 5.74 1.79 -5.87
N TYR A 245 5.55 2.07 -7.16
CA TYR A 245 6.33 1.42 -8.23
C TYR A 245 7.83 1.69 -8.10
N ALA A 246 8.20 2.88 -7.68
CA ALA A 246 9.58 3.35 -7.61
C ALA A 246 10.23 3.19 -6.23
N ALA A 247 9.55 2.64 -5.23
CA ALA A 247 9.93 2.70 -3.82
C ALA A 247 11.42 2.40 -3.56
N ARG A 248 11.96 1.29 -4.07
CA ARG A 248 13.37 0.90 -3.88
C ARG A 248 14.33 1.84 -4.59
N ILE A 249 14.07 2.18 -5.85
CA ILE A 249 14.90 3.10 -6.64
C ILE A 249 14.96 4.48 -5.99
N LEU A 250 13.84 4.97 -5.48
CA LEU A 250 13.77 6.27 -4.82
C LEU A 250 14.46 6.26 -3.45
N ASN A 251 14.41 5.14 -2.73
CA ASN A 251 15.15 4.98 -1.49
C ASN A 251 16.66 5.02 -1.73
N GLU A 252 17.19 4.36 -2.77
CA GLU A 252 18.60 4.41 -3.17
C GLU A 252 19.06 5.84 -3.53
N ARG A 253 18.15 6.67 -4.02
CA ARG A 253 18.38 8.10 -4.34
C ARG A 253 18.10 9.04 -3.15
N ASN A 254 17.93 8.51 -1.95
CA ASN A 254 17.53 9.30 -0.77
C ASN A 254 16.29 10.16 -1.02
N TYR A 255 15.36 9.68 -1.86
CA TYR A 255 14.12 10.35 -2.26
C TYR A 255 14.35 11.70 -2.95
N GLN A 256 15.52 11.92 -3.57
CA GLN A 256 15.84 13.10 -4.39
C GLN A 256 15.88 12.69 -5.87
N PHE A 257 14.97 13.24 -6.67
CA PHE A 257 14.79 12.85 -8.06
C PHE A 257 14.00 13.89 -8.85
N HIS A 258 13.87 13.68 -10.15
CA HIS A 258 12.97 14.46 -10.99
C HIS A 258 11.71 13.68 -11.29
N VAL A 259 10.55 14.35 -11.25
CA VAL A 259 9.26 13.85 -11.72
C VAL A 259 8.79 14.69 -12.90
N SER A 260 8.36 14.05 -13.97
CA SER A 260 7.71 14.70 -15.11
C SER A 260 6.20 14.53 -15.03
N VAL A 261 5.48 15.61 -15.26
CA VAL A 261 4.01 15.69 -15.25
C VAL A 261 3.51 15.97 -16.66
N ASN A 262 2.65 15.10 -17.17
CA ASN A 262 1.81 15.39 -18.31
C ASN A 262 0.42 15.80 -17.79
N TRP A 263 0.15 17.08 -17.81
CA TRP A 263 -1.01 17.72 -17.21
C TRP A 263 -2.34 17.43 -17.94
N ILE A 264 -2.27 17.00 -19.18
CA ILE A 264 -3.43 16.87 -20.09
C ILE A 264 -3.70 15.44 -20.54
N HIS A 265 -2.93 14.48 -20.03
CA HIS A 265 -3.07 13.04 -20.31
C HIS A 265 -2.96 12.67 -21.80
N ILE A 266 -2.30 13.48 -22.63
CA ILE A 266 -2.08 13.24 -24.05
C ILE A 266 -0.59 12.95 -24.28
N THR A 267 -0.27 11.73 -24.69
CA THR A 267 1.14 11.29 -24.87
C THR A 267 1.76 11.70 -26.19
N ASN A 268 0.95 11.99 -27.21
CA ASN A 268 1.43 12.43 -28.51
C ASN A 268 1.57 13.97 -28.53
N ALA A 269 2.79 14.47 -28.35
CA ALA A 269 3.10 15.90 -28.35
C ALA A 269 2.71 16.62 -29.68
N GLN A 270 2.72 15.89 -30.82
CA GLN A 270 2.31 16.49 -32.09
C GLN A 270 0.83 16.88 -32.11
N ILE A 271 -0.05 15.99 -31.57
CA ILE A 271 -1.49 16.28 -31.43
C ILE A 271 -1.69 17.54 -30.56
N VAL A 272 -0.91 17.67 -29.48
CA VAL A 272 -0.99 18.84 -28.60
C VAL A 272 -0.55 20.10 -29.31
N ALA A 273 0.56 20.05 -30.03
CA ALA A 273 1.07 21.19 -30.82
C ALA A 273 0.08 21.62 -31.90
N ASP A 274 -0.55 20.68 -32.60
CA ASP A 274 -1.55 20.97 -33.65
C ASP A 274 -2.83 21.58 -33.05
N THR A 275 -3.28 21.08 -31.89
CA THR A 275 -4.41 21.68 -31.15
C THR A 275 -4.11 23.12 -30.75
N LEU A 276 -2.90 23.39 -30.24
CA LEU A 276 -2.49 24.76 -29.87
C LEU A 276 -2.40 25.70 -31.10
N ARG A 277 -1.90 25.22 -32.25
CA ARG A 277 -1.90 25.98 -33.50
C ARG A 277 -3.30 26.33 -33.99
N GLN A 278 -4.20 25.36 -34.00
CA GLN A 278 -5.62 25.58 -34.32
C GLN A 278 -6.28 26.58 -33.39
N THR A 279 -6.00 26.45 -32.07
CA THR A 279 -6.51 27.40 -31.06
C THR A 279 -5.98 28.82 -31.32
N ALA A 280 -4.69 28.96 -31.68
CA ALA A 280 -4.10 30.24 -31.99
C ALA A 280 -4.72 30.87 -33.23
N MET A 281 -4.97 30.11 -34.30
CA MET A 281 -5.65 30.59 -35.51
C MET A 281 -7.08 31.03 -35.23
N ALA A 282 -7.85 30.25 -34.48
CA ALA A 282 -9.23 30.53 -34.16
C ALA A 282 -9.42 31.71 -33.19
N ASN A 283 -8.39 32.03 -32.39
CA ASN A 283 -8.48 33.02 -31.31
C ASN A 283 -7.34 34.06 -31.38
N ALA A 284 -6.89 34.38 -32.54
CA ALA A 284 -5.68 35.18 -32.81
C ALA A 284 -5.55 36.46 -31.96
N GLN A 285 -6.63 37.21 -31.76
CA GLN A 285 -6.64 38.47 -31.00
C GLN A 285 -6.94 38.30 -29.50
N LYS A 286 -7.28 37.10 -29.07
CA LYS A 286 -7.56 36.82 -27.63
C LYS A 286 -6.25 36.59 -26.87
N GLN A 287 -6.28 36.91 -25.59
CA GLN A 287 -5.16 36.67 -24.67
C GLN A 287 -5.10 35.18 -24.28
N LEU A 288 -3.91 34.68 -23.96
CA LEU A 288 -3.66 33.24 -23.62
C LEU A 288 -4.52 32.77 -22.46
N HIS A 289 -4.66 33.57 -21.38
CA HIS A 289 -5.44 33.22 -20.23
C HIS A 289 -6.97 33.07 -20.51
N SER A 290 -7.47 33.75 -21.53
CA SER A 290 -8.91 33.78 -21.84
C SER A 290 -9.41 32.57 -22.63
N VAL A 291 -8.49 31.79 -23.23
CA VAL A 291 -8.82 30.58 -23.99
C VAL A 291 -8.02 29.39 -23.45
N ARG A 292 -8.72 28.40 -22.97
CA ARG A 292 -8.13 27.17 -22.43
C ARG A 292 -8.51 25.99 -23.31
N PRO A 293 -7.59 25.46 -24.13
CA PRO A 293 -7.90 24.38 -25.06
C PRO A 293 -8.11 23.01 -24.35
N TYR A 294 -7.75 22.92 -23.06
CA TYR A 294 -7.86 21.73 -22.26
C TYR A 294 -8.66 22.01 -20.96
N MET A 295 -9.19 20.95 -20.33
CA MET A 295 -9.99 21.04 -19.08
C MET A 295 -9.09 21.28 -17.84
N LEU A 296 -8.28 22.32 -17.90
CA LEU A 296 -7.47 22.76 -16.76
C LEU A 296 -8.16 23.93 -16.04
N SER A 297 -7.97 24.03 -14.72
CA SER A 297 -8.45 25.19 -13.97
C SER A 297 -7.76 26.47 -14.45
N ALA A 298 -8.42 27.62 -14.35
CA ALA A 298 -7.82 28.90 -14.77
C ALA A 298 -6.51 29.19 -14.05
N ARG A 299 -6.41 28.88 -12.75
CA ARG A 299 -5.19 29.05 -11.95
C ARG A 299 -4.04 28.21 -12.49
N LEU A 300 -4.28 26.94 -12.77
CA LEU A 300 -3.25 26.04 -13.31
C LEU A 300 -2.85 26.43 -14.72
N TRP A 301 -3.80 26.77 -15.59
CA TRP A 301 -3.52 27.20 -16.95
C TRP A 301 -2.62 28.45 -16.97
N ASN A 302 -2.94 29.46 -16.16
CA ASN A 302 -2.12 30.67 -16.03
C ASN A 302 -0.70 30.36 -15.55
N TYR A 303 -0.58 29.51 -14.54
CA TYR A 303 0.71 29.03 -14.05
C TYR A 303 1.53 28.37 -15.16
N LEU A 304 0.93 27.47 -15.96
CA LEU A 304 1.63 26.76 -17.03
C LEU A 304 2.06 27.69 -18.18
N ILE A 305 1.25 28.70 -18.53
CA ILE A 305 1.62 29.75 -19.47
C ILE A 305 2.90 30.47 -18.99
N GLU A 306 2.89 30.92 -17.74
CA GLU A 306 4.02 31.66 -17.17
C GLU A 306 5.24 30.77 -16.98
N ARG A 307 5.05 29.49 -16.61
CA ARG A 307 6.11 28.49 -16.52
C ARG A 307 6.74 28.19 -17.88
N ALA A 308 5.96 28.24 -18.96
CA ALA A 308 6.46 28.21 -20.33
C ALA A 308 7.19 29.51 -20.74
N GLY A 309 7.21 30.54 -19.88
CA GLY A 309 7.89 31.80 -20.07
C GLY A 309 7.11 32.83 -20.90
N PHE A 310 5.79 32.72 -20.92
CA PHE A 310 4.90 33.65 -21.59
C PHE A 310 4.09 34.49 -20.59
N SER A 311 3.69 35.70 -21.02
CA SER A 311 2.73 36.51 -20.28
C SER A 311 1.33 35.93 -20.50
N VAL A 312 0.52 35.84 -19.44
CA VAL A 312 -0.89 35.43 -19.55
C VAL A 312 -1.72 36.37 -20.40
N GLN A 313 -1.27 37.65 -20.52
CA GLN A 313 -1.91 38.69 -21.33
C GLN A 313 -1.44 38.68 -22.81
N GLN A 314 -0.41 37.91 -23.14
CA GLN A 314 0.07 37.74 -24.52
C GLN A 314 -1.06 37.18 -25.40
N LYS A 315 -1.15 37.66 -26.66
CA LYS A 315 -2.14 37.18 -27.60
C LYS A 315 -1.73 35.89 -28.28
N TRP A 316 -2.70 35.08 -28.67
CA TRP A 316 -2.47 33.82 -29.36
C TRP A 316 -1.72 33.97 -30.69
N ASN A 317 -1.96 35.03 -31.46
CA ASN A 317 -1.23 35.31 -32.74
C ASN A 317 0.25 35.67 -32.53
N GLU A 318 0.66 35.97 -31.32
CA GLU A 318 2.08 36.26 -31.01
C GLU A 318 2.90 34.98 -30.74
N LEU A 319 2.23 33.82 -30.68
CA LEU A 319 2.90 32.53 -30.49
C LEU A 319 3.40 31.98 -31.83
N GLY A 320 4.69 32.12 -32.11
CA GLY A 320 5.36 31.41 -33.20
C GLY A 320 5.56 29.89 -32.90
N SER A 321 6.05 29.16 -33.89
CA SER A 321 6.25 27.69 -33.77
C SER A 321 7.12 27.29 -32.59
N LYS A 322 8.17 28.04 -32.25
CA LYS A 322 9.01 27.78 -31.07
C LYS A 322 8.21 27.90 -29.74
N SER A 323 7.36 28.94 -29.68
CA SER A 323 6.49 29.16 -28.49
C SER A 323 5.46 28.06 -28.32
N ILE A 324 4.82 27.63 -29.41
CA ILE A 324 3.89 26.47 -29.41
C ILE A 324 4.60 25.21 -28.91
N ASN A 325 5.81 24.92 -29.42
CA ASN A 325 6.57 23.74 -28.96
C ASN A 325 6.91 23.82 -27.46
N LYS A 326 7.30 24.99 -26.96
CA LYS A 326 7.62 25.22 -25.56
C LYS A 326 6.40 25.04 -24.64
N LEU A 327 5.25 25.57 -25.08
CA LEU A 327 3.99 25.35 -24.34
C LEU A 327 3.55 23.88 -24.39
N THR A 328 3.73 23.22 -25.53
CA THR A 328 3.50 21.77 -25.67
C THR A 328 4.35 20.97 -24.69
N GLU A 329 5.65 21.27 -24.61
CA GLU A 329 6.57 20.61 -23.66
C GLU A 329 6.12 20.82 -22.22
N THR A 330 5.75 22.05 -21.84
CA THR A 330 5.24 22.37 -20.51
C THR A 330 3.95 21.61 -20.18
N LEU A 331 3.06 21.39 -21.16
CA LEU A 331 1.82 20.65 -20.96
C LEU A 331 2.01 19.13 -20.85
N THR A 332 3.01 18.58 -21.56
CA THR A 332 3.18 17.14 -21.74
C THR A 332 4.34 16.53 -20.97
N ASN A 333 5.34 17.33 -20.58
CA ASN A 333 6.59 16.86 -19.97
C ASN A 333 7.17 17.86 -18.94
N ASP A 334 6.31 18.45 -18.13
CA ASP A 334 6.71 19.44 -17.13
C ASP A 334 7.48 18.78 -15.97
N THR A 335 8.75 19.13 -15.82
CA THR A 335 9.66 18.48 -14.89
C THR A 335 9.86 19.28 -13.61
N TYR A 336 9.72 18.60 -12.46
CA TYR A 336 9.92 19.15 -11.12
C TYR A 336 11.00 18.38 -10.36
N THR A 337 11.76 19.09 -9.54
CA THR A 337 12.72 18.49 -8.61
C THR A 337 12.03 18.13 -7.32
N VAL A 338 12.00 16.83 -7.01
CA VAL A 338 11.53 16.31 -5.72
C VAL A 338 12.69 16.34 -4.74
N ALA A 339 12.51 17.04 -3.62
CA ALA A 339 13.51 17.22 -2.57
C ALA A 339 13.43 16.16 -1.46
N GLY A 340 12.40 15.33 -1.47
CA GLY A 340 12.19 14.29 -0.46
C GLY A 340 10.75 13.80 -0.40
N LYS A 341 10.47 12.95 0.57
CA LYS A 341 9.11 12.53 0.94
C LYS A 341 8.38 13.69 1.62
N GLY A 342 7.05 13.72 1.50
CA GLY A 342 6.22 14.62 2.30
C GLY A 342 6.45 14.42 3.81
N THR A 343 6.34 15.49 4.59
CA THR A 343 6.74 15.57 6.00
C THR A 343 5.82 14.85 6.99
N TRP A 344 4.80 14.15 6.55
CA TRP A 344 3.97 13.34 7.43
C TRP A 344 4.82 12.23 8.04
N LYS A 345 4.86 12.17 9.37
CA LYS A 345 5.71 11.29 10.18
C LYS A 345 5.46 9.80 9.96
N GLU A 346 4.35 9.43 9.33
CA GLU A 346 3.96 8.04 9.11
C GLU A 346 3.86 7.76 7.60
N GLU A 347 4.68 6.84 7.15
CA GLU A 347 4.56 6.25 5.83
C GLU A 347 3.24 5.49 5.76
N PHE A 348 2.49 5.65 4.66
CA PHE A 348 1.24 4.91 4.48
C PHE A 348 1.50 3.40 4.42
N VAL A 349 2.59 2.98 3.75
CA VAL A 349 2.99 1.57 3.57
C VAL A 349 4.51 1.47 3.55
N THR A 350 5.04 0.39 4.11
CA THR A 350 6.44 0.00 4.02
C THR A 350 6.61 -1.10 2.98
N CYS A 351 7.53 -0.92 2.04
CA CYS A 351 8.05 -1.95 1.14
C CYS A 351 9.21 -2.67 1.82
N GLY A 352 9.36 -3.97 1.61
CA GLY A 352 10.38 -4.79 2.29
C GLY A 352 9.81 -5.57 3.48
N GLY A 353 10.68 -6.19 4.27
CA GLY A 353 10.31 -7.09 5.36
C GLY A 353 10.80 -8.51 5.15
N ILE A 354 10.10 -9.52 5.64
CA ILE A 354 10.48 -10.94 5.48
C ILE A 354 10.47 -11.30 3.99
N SER A 355 11.63 -11.74 3.50
CA SER A 355 11.80 -12.19 2.12
C SER A 355 10.90 -13.39 1.82
N LEU A 356 10.24 -13.38 0.66
CA LEU A 356 9.42 -14.51 0.19
C LEU A 356 10.22 -15.81 0.08
N LYS A 357 11.55 -15.75 0.00
CA LYS A 357 12.42 -16.94 0.01
C LYS A 357 12.47 -17.63 1.38
N SER A 358 12.20 -16.90 2.46
CA SER A 358 12.24 -17.38 3.84
C SER A 358 10.96 -18.10 4.28
N ILE A 359 9.88 -18.05 3.49
CA ILE A 359 8.58 -18.63 3.83
C ILE A 359 8.11 -19.64 2.79
N ASN A 360 7.22 -20.53 3.22
CA ASN A 360 6.43 -21.37 2.34
C ASN A 360 5.32 -20.54 1.69
N LEU A 361 5.30 -20.44 0.38
CA LEU A 361 4.38 -19.56 -0.35
C LEU A 361 2.92 -20.07 -0.41
N THR A 362 2.63 -21.23 0.19
CA THR A 362 1.28 -21.80 0.28
C THR A 362 0.71 -21.71 1.68
N THR A 363 1.55 -21.97 2.70
CA THR A 363 1.13 -22.00 4.11
C THR A 363 1.49 -20.71 4.85
N LEU A 364 2.39 -19.90 4.31
CA LEU A 364 3.02 -18.73 4.94
C LEU A 364 3.86 -19.09 6.17
N GLU A 365 4.19 -20.36 6.35
CA GLU A 365 5.07 -20.84 7.40
C GLU A 365 6.53 -20.53 7.11
N SER A 366 7.30 -20.26 8.14
CA SER A 366 8.75 -20.12 8.08
C SER A 366 9.41 -21.40 7.59
N LYS A 367 10.44 -21.25 6.74
CA LYS A 367 11.32 -22.37 6.36
C LYS A 367 12.43 -22.63 7.37
N ALA A 368 12.76 -21.64 8.19
CA ALA A 368 13.83 -21.72 9.18
C ALA A 368 13.35 -22.11 10.57
N CYS A 369 12.08 -21.83 10.88
CA CYS A 369 11.52 -22.09 12.20
C CYS A 369 10.11 -22.69 12.04
N PRO A 370 9.95 -24.02 12.21
CA PRO A 370 8.65 -24.66 12.17
C PRO A 370 7.67 -24.03 13.18
N ASN A 371 6.36 -24.08 12.88
CA ASN A 371 5.30 -23.49 13.69
C ASN A 371 5.31 -21.95 13.80
N LEU A 372 6.19 -21.26 13.05
CA LEU A 372 6.22 -19.81 12.93
C LEU A 372 5.65 -19.40 11.57
N PHE A 373 4.65 -18.51 11.56
CA PHE A 373 3.95 -18.05 10.36
C PHE A 373 4.08 -16.53 10.20
N PHE A 374 3.90 -16.05 8.97
CA PHE A 374 3.99 -14.62 8.67
C PHE A 374 2.78 -14.16 7.85
N ALA A 375 2.19 -13.01 8.19
CA ALA A 375 1.10 -12.44 7.41
C ALA A 375 1.06 -10.91 7.47
N GLY A 376 0.60 -10.31 6.39
CA GLY A 376 0.48 -8.86 6.27
C GLY A 376 1.78 -8.18 5.90
N GLU A 377 1.85 -6.88 6.19
CA GLU A 377 2.91 -5.97 5.74
C GLU A 377 4.33 -6.29 6.30
N VAL A 378 4.45 -7.20 7.25
CA VAL A 378 5.75 -7.72 7.73
C VAL A 378 6.46 -8.56 6.67
N VAL A 379 5.71 -9.10 5.71
CA VAL A 379 6.22 -9.84 4.53
C VAL A 379 6.50 -8.86 3.40
N ASP A 380 7.52 -9.13 2.56
CA ASP A 380 7.85 -8.30 1.38
C ASP A 380 6.75 -8.38 0.31
N VAL A 381 5.59 -7.85 0.65
CA VAL A 381 4.41 -7.71 -0.21
C VAL A 381 3.81 -6.34 0.06
N ASP A 382 3.71 -5.51 -0.96
CA ASP A 382 3.00 -4.25 -0.87
C ASP A 382 2.25 -3.92 -2.16
N GLY A 383 1.11 -3.30 -2.00
CA GLY A 383 0.21 -2.86 -3.06
C GLY A 383 0.24 -1.34 -3.26
N ILE A 384 -0.27 -0.90 -4.41
CA ILE A 384 -0.58 0.50 -4.65
C ILE A 384 -1.75 0.96 -3.77
N THR A 385 -2.10 2.25 -3.82
CA THR A 385 -3.33 2.77 -3.21
C THR A 385 -4.57 2.19 -3.89
N GLY A 386 -5.65 1.99 -3.12
CA GLY A 386 -6.92 1.46 -3.65
C GLY A 386 -7.46 0.21 -2.95
N GLY A 387 -7.12 -0.04 -1.67
CA GLY A 387 -7.59 -1.19 -0.88
C GLY A 387 -6.72 -2.44 -0.96
N PHE A 388 -5.71 -2.45 -1.84
CA PHE A 388 -4.88 -3.62 -2.12
C PHE A 388 -4.05 -4.09 -0.90
N ASN A 389 -3.52 -3.18 -0.09
CA ASN A 389 -2.73 -3.53 1.09
C ASN A 389 -3.58 -4.20 2.19
N LEU A 390 -4.81 -3.71 2.41
CA LEU A 390 -5.73 -4.37 3.33
C LEU A 390 -6.19 -5.72 2.77
N GLN A 391 -6.47 -5.82 1.47
CA GLN A 391 -6.77 -7.11 0.84
C GLN A 391 -5.64 -8.12 1.05
N ALA A 392 -4.38 -7.73 0.86
CA ALA A 392 -3.23 -8.59 1.12
C ALA A 392 -3.17 -9.03 2.59
N ALA A 393 -3.47 -8.11 3.52
CA ALA A 393 -3.51 -8.42 4.95
C ALA A 393 -4.63 -9.42 5.30
N TRP A 394 -5.84 -9.24 4.74
CA TRP A 394 -6.93 -10.19 4.93
C TRP A 394 -6.59 -11.57 4.39
N THR A 395 -6.15 -11.64 3.14
CA THR A 395 -5.77 -12.89 2.46
C THR A 395 -4.68 -13.64 3.23
N MET A 396 -3.57 -12.97 3.53
CA MET A 396 -2.46 -13.60 4.24
C MET A 396 -2.85 -14.00 5.68
N GLY A 397 -3.60 -13.14 6.37
CA GLY A 397 -4.11 -13.44 7.71
C GLY A 397 -5.00 -14.66 7.72
N TYR A 398 -5.95 -14.76 6.78
CA TYR A 398 -6.82 -15.92 6.65
C TYR A 398 -6.04 -17.22 6.43
N ILE A 399 -5.08 -17.20 5.49
CA ILE A 399 -4.26 -18.37 5.16
C ILE A 399 -3.34 -18.77 6.32
N ALA A 400 -2.73 -17.81 7.00
CA ALA A 400 -1.95 -18.08 8.21
C ALA A 400 -2.84 -18.72 9.30
N GLY A 401 -4.05 -18.17 9.51
CA GLY A 401 -5.02 -18.71 10.47
C GLY A 401 -5.42 -20.15 10.18
N LEU A 402 -5.71 -20.49 8.91
CA LEU A 402 -6.00 -21.85 8.49
C LEU A 402 -4.84 -22.83 8.79
N ASN A 403 -3.58 -22.38 8.57
CA ASN A 403 -2.42 -23.25 8.77
C ASN A 403 -1.97 -23.31 10.24
N LEU A 404 -2.20 -22.27 11.03
CA LEU A 404 -2.04 -22.27 12.48
C LEU A 404 -2.95 -23.30 13.19
N SER A 405 -4.07 -23.65 12.59
CA SER A 405 -5.05 -24.60 13.15
C SER A 405 -4.91 -26.04 12.63
N LYS A 406 -4.08 -26.29 11.62
CA LYS A 406 -3.89 -27.67 11.12
C LYS A 406 -3.19 -28.54 12.16
N GLU A 407 -3.62 -29.79 12.31
CA GLU A 407 -2.86 -30.76 13.08
C GLU A 407 -1.46 -30.96 12.45
N PRO A 408 -0.40 -31.23 13.26
CA PRO A 408 0.90 -31.57 12.72
C PRO A 408 0.73 -32.75 11.77
N SER A 409 1.14 -32.62 10.51
CA SER A 409 1.22 -33.78 9.64
C SER A 409 2.23 -34.75 10.28
N ASN A 410 1.75 -35.92 10.73
CA ASN A 410 2.58 -37.03 11.14
C ASN A 410 3.48 -37.40 9.94
N HIS A 411 4.70 -36.86 9.91
CA HIS A 411 5.74 -37.46 9.10
C HIS A 411 6.08 -38.79 9.73
N GLN A 412 5.31 -39.83 9.33
CA GLN A 412 5.71 -41.21 9.57
C GLN A 412 7.07 -41.38 8.93
N ASN A 413 8.10 -41.57 9.78
CA ASN A 413 9.35 -42.16 9.42
C ASN A 413 9.06 -43.49 8.75
N THR A 414 8.99 -43.54 7.42
CA THR A 414 9.15 -44.75 6.66
C THR A 414 10.62 -45.15 6.76
N THR A 415 11.02 -45.76 7.87
CA THR A 415 12.20 -46.58 7.93
C THR A 415 11.91 -47.78 7.04
N ASN A 416 12.40 -47.73 5.81
CA ASN A 416 12.52 -48.88 4.95
C ASN A 416 13.40 -49.91 5.65
N HIS A 417 12.81 -50.90 6.27
CA HIS A 417 13.51 -52.13 6.53
C HIS A 417 13.72 -52.86 5.20
N VAL A 418 14.95 -52.75 4.68
CA VAL A 418 15.41 -53.64 3.65
C VAL A 418 15.78 -54.97 4.33
N TYR A 419 15.05 -56.03 3.93
CA TYR A 419 15.49 -57.41 4.07
C TYR A 419 16.12 -57.89 2.76
#